data_03053577411914163c71599b924a46ff
#
_entry.id   03053577411914163c71599b924a46ff
#
_cell.length_a   1.000
_cell.length_b   1.000
_cell.length_c   1.000
_cell.angle_alpha   90.00
_cell.angle_beta   90.00
_cell.angle_gamma   90.00
#
_symmetry.space_group_name_H-M   'P 1'
#
loop_
_entity.id
_entity.type
_entity.pdbx_description
1 polymer ?
#
loop_
_entity_poly.entity_id
_entity_poly.type
_entity_poly.pdbx_seq_one_letter_code
_entity_poly.pdbx_strand_id
1 'polypeptide(L)'
;FAISIGLEHDQEIICGIIYDPIKDEMFVAEKGNGAYFNNQRMRVSSRSKLKNCIIFTGGPKSTSKDRELALEEYKKFSSKVFIPIRKLGSASLDMAYVAAGRCDGFWQRNLSYWDIAAGIILVKESGGFVTDFDGENQYIQNKTILVTNSKINKEMIEVLGS
;
A
#
# COMPACT_ATOMS: atom_id res chain seq x y z
N PHE A 1 2.61 -1.83 16.12
CA PHE A 1 3.88 -2.53 15.84
C PHE A 1 3.65 -3.56 14.75
N ALA A 2 4.67 -3.79 13.91
CA ALA A 2 4.61 -4.84 12.90
C ALA A 2 6.01 -5.45 12.72
N ILE A 3 6.05 -6.74 12.43
CA ILE A 3 7.23 -7.43 11.92
C ILE A 3 7.03 -7.55 10.42
N SER A 4 8.00 -7.09 9.62
CA SER A 4 7.96 -7.12 8.16
C SER A 4 9.21 -7.80 7.63
N ILE A 5 9.05 -8.90 6.91
CA ILE A 5 10.14 -9.72 6.37
C ILE A 5 9.85 -9.93 4.88
N GLY A 6 10.75 -9.45 4.02
CA GLY A 6 10.74 -9.72 2.59
C GLY A 6 11.94 -10.59 2.22
N LEU A 7 11.72 -11.62 1.43
CA LEU A 7 12.79 -12.43 0.83
C LEU A 7 12.92 -12.08 -0.64
N GLU A 8 14.11 -11.61 -1.02
CA GLU A 8 14.45 -11.28 -2.40
C GLU A 8 15.46 -12.27 -2.96
N HIS A 9 15.26 -12.70 -4.19
CA HIS A 9 16.20 -13.52 -4.95
C HIS A 9 16.25 -12.97 -6.40
N ASP A 10 17.45 -12.76 -6.91
CA ASP A 10 17.69 -12.20 -8.26
C ASP A 10 16.90 -10.90 -8.53
N GLN A 11 16.93 -9.97 -7.57
CA GLN A 11 16.22 -8.67 -7.62
C GLN A 11 14.69 -8.79 -7.68
N GLU A 12 14.15 -9.94 -7.33
CA GLU A 12 12.72 -10.17 -7.26
C GLU A 12 12.29 -10.63 -5.87
N ILE A 13 11.24 -10.00 -5.33
CA ILE A 13 10.67 -10.41 -4.05
C ILE A 13 9.86 -11.67 -4.28
N ILE A 14 10.32 -12.78 -3.66
CA ILE A 14 9.71 -14.11 -3.83
C ILE A 14 8.84 -14.52 -2.65
N CYS A 15 9.04 -13.93 -1.47
CA CYS A 15 8.22 -14.20 -0.29
C CYS A 15 8.10 -12.92 0.57
N GLY A 16 6.97 -12.77 1.24
CA GLY A 16 6.74 -11.67 2.18
C GLY A 16 5.88 -12.11 3.36
N ILE A 17 6.28 -11.66 4.55
CA ILE A 17 5.54 -11.88 5.80
C ILE A 17 5.37 -10.54 6.50
N ILE A 18 4.14 -10.23 6.89
CA ILE A 18 3.83 -9.10 7.78
C ILE A 18 3.03 -9.66 8.94
N TYR A 19 3.48 -9.42 10.18
CA TYR A 19 2.82 -9.89 11.37
C TYR A 19 2.54 -8.74 12.34
N ASP A 20 1.27 -8.60 12.73
CA ASP A 20 0.82 -7.72 13.81
C ASP A 20 0.74 -8.53 15.11
N PRO A 21 1.72 -8.42 16.03
CA PRO A 21 1.75 -9.23 17.26
C PRO A 21 0.69 -8.81 18.28
N ILE A 22 0.09 -7.63 18.14
CA ILE A 22 -0.95 -7.17 19.07
C ILE A 22 -2.31 -7.80 18.73
N LYS A 23 -2.57 -7.98 17.44
CA LYS A 23 -3.84 -8.56 16.97
C LYS A 23 -3.73 -10.04 16.63
N ASP A 24 -2.52 -10.60 16.68
CA ASP A 24 -2.21 -11.95 16.20
C ASP A 24 -2.66 -12.16 14.75
N GLU A 25 -2.31 -11.19 13.89
CA GLU A 25 -2.64 -11.18 12.48
C GLU A 25 -1.40 -11.43 11.63
N MET A 26 -1.37 -12.56 10.92
CA MET A 26 -0.27 -12.92 10.04
C MET A 26 -0.70 -12.85 8.57
N PHE A 27 0.04 -12.07 7.79
CA PHE A 27 -0.12 -11.94 6.34
C PHE A 27 1.10 -12.54 5.66
N VAL A 28 0.90 -13.49 4.77
CA VAL A 28 1.97 -14.22 4.07
C VAL A 28 1.66 -14.26 2.58
N ALA A 29 2.69 -14.05 1.75
CA ALA A 29 2.59 -14.31 0.32
C ALA A 29 3.87 -14.96 -0.20
N GLU A 30 3.71 -15.83 -1.18
CA GLU A 30 4.78 -16.44 -1.95
C GLU A 30 4.45 -16.31 -3.43
N LYS A 31 5.45 -15.96 -4.24
CA LYS A 31 5.30 -15.73 -5.68
C LYS A 31 4.64 -16.92 -6.38
N GLY A 32 3.54 -16.66 -7.06
CA GLY A 32 2.74 -17.67 -7.78
C GLY A 32 1.82 -18.53 -6.91
N ASN A 33 1.93 -18.45 -5.57
CA ASN A 33 1.13 -19.25 -4.64
C ASN A 33 -0.03 -18.46 -4.01
N GLY A 34 -0.06 -17.13 -4.24
CA GLY A 34 -1.08 -16.24 -3.71
C GLY A 34 -0.74 -15.68 -2.33
N ALA A 35 -1.68 -14.94 -1.77
CA ALA A 35 -1.55 -14.29 -0.48
C ALA A 35 -2.57 -14.81 0.53
N TYR A 36 -2.17 -14.90 1.79
CA TYR A 36 -2.93 -15.50 2.88
C TYR A 36 -2.93 -14.61 4.13
N PHE A 37 -4.06 -14.55 4.80
CA PHE A 37 -4.25 -13.96 6.11
C PHE A 37 -4.67 -15.07 7.09
N ASN A 38 -3.88 -15.32 8.13
CA ASN A 38 -4.12 -16.41 9.09
C ASN A 38 -4.55 -17.73 8.41
N ASN A 39 -3.78 -18.16 7.41
CA ASN A 39 -4.00 -19.36 6.57
C ASN A 39 -5.26 -19.31 5.66
N GLN A 40 -5.99 -18.21 5.62
CA GLN A 40 -7.10 -18.03 4.69
C GLN A 40 -6.65 -17.19 3.48
N ARG A 41 -6.97 -17.66 2.27
CA ARG A 41 -6.61 -16.94 1.05
C ARG A 41 -7.27 -15.55 1.04
N MET A 42 -6.46 -14.53 0.81
CA MET A 42 -6.95 -13.16 0.75
C MET A 42 -6.91 -12.57 -0.66
N ARG A 43 -7.71 -11.54 -0.90
CA ARG A 43 -7.79 -10.79 -2.13
C ARG A 43 -8.01 -9.32 -1.81
N VAL A 44 -7.52 -8.44 -2.68
CA VAL A 44 -7.88 -7.02 -2.64
C VAL A 44 -9.38 -6.83 -2.81
N SER A 45 -9.89 -5.70 -2.38
CA SER A 45 -11.31 -5.37 -2.52
C SER A 45 -11.70 -5.19 -3.99
N SER A 46 -13.00 -5.27 -4.27
CA SER A 46 -13.58 -5.06 -5.60
C SER A 46 -14.24 -3.69 -5.81
N ARG A 47 -14.09 -2.75 -4.84
CA ARG A 47 -14.65 -1.40 -4.97
C ARG A 47 -14.02 -0.67 -6.16
N SER A 48 -14.86 -0.08 -7.01
CA SER A 48 -14.44 0.49 -8.29
C SER A 48 -14.67 2.00 -8.44
N LYS A 49 -15.25 2.63 -7.42
CA LYS A 49 -15.51 4.07 -7.42
C LYS A 49 -14.71 4.70 -6.29
N LEU A 50 -13.72 5.52 -6.62
CA LEU A 50 -12.82 6.13 -5.64
C LEU A 50 -13.57 6.86 -4.51
N LYS A 51 -14.66 7.54 -4.82
CA LYS A 51 -15.49 8.25 -3.84
C LYS A 51 -16.00 7.37 -2.69
N ASN A 52 -16.15 6.07 -2.91
CA ASN A 52 -16.66 5.10 -1.94
C ASN A 52 -15.53 4.25 -1.31
N CYS A 53 -14.28 4.55 -1.64
CA CYS A 53 -13.13 3.76 -1.20
C CYS A 53 -12.62 4.22 0.16
N ILE A 54 -12.06 3.26 0.89
CA ILE A 54 -11.32 3.51 2.13
C ILE A 54 -9.86 3.64 1.75
N ILE A 55 -9.29 4.83 1.94
CA ILE A 55 -7.92 5.13 1.54
C ILE A 55 -7.08 5.41 2.77
N PHE A 56 -5.87 4.83 2.79
CA PHE A 56 -4.89 5.04 3.84
C PHE A 56 -3.71 5.88 3.33
N THR A 57 -3.04 6.57 4.24
CA THR A 57 -1.78 7.26 3.95
C THR A 57 -0.90 7.31 5.18
N GLY A 58 0.39 7.39 4.98
CA GLY A 58 1.34 7.67 6.04
C GLY A 58 1.59 9.17 6.22
N GLY A 59 2.27 9.51 7.30
CA GLY A 59 2.76 10.87 7.51
C GLY A 59 4.13 11.09 6.85
N PRO A 60 4.48 12.33 6.48
CA PRO A 60 5.81 12.63 5.99
C PRO A 60 6.85 12.42 7.09
N LYS A 61 7.96 11.79 6.75
CA LYS A 61 9.14 11.73 7.60
C LYS A 61 9.90 13.05 7.46
N SER A 62 9.63 14.02 8.33
CA SER A 62 10.54 15.06 8.83
C SER A 62 10.94 16.31 8.06
N THR A 63 10.86 16.49 6.75
CA THR A 63 11.22 17.79 6.14
C THR A 63 10.01 18.70 5.95
N SER A 64 10.20 20.03 5.95
CA SER A 64 9.12 20.99 5.68
C SER A 64 8.54 20.79 4.28
N LYS A 65 9.40 20.54 3.28
CA LYS A 65 8.99 20.27 1.90
C LYS A 65 8.15 19.02 1.75
N ASP A 66 8.53 17.92 2.41
CA ASP A 66 7.73 16.68 2.37
C ASP A 66 6.37 16.84 3.04
N ARG A 67 6.30 17.72 4.06
CA ARG A 67 5.01 18.05 4.72
C ARG A 67 4.07 18.81 3.80
N GLU A 68 4.58 19.79 3.06
CA GLU A 68 3.77 20.57 2.11
C GLU A 68 3.21 19.66 1.02
N LEU A 69 4.05 18.84 0.39
CA LEU A 69 3.63 17.87 -0.62
C LEU A 69 2.58 16.88 -0.09
N ALA A 70 2.80 16.32 1.10
CA ALA A 70 1.85 15.39 1.71
C ALA A 70 0.50 16.06 2.06
N LEU A 71 0.50 17.34 2.43
CA LEU A 71 -0.72 18.11 2.67
C LEU A 71 -1.48 18.38 1.36
N GLU A 72 -0.79 18.68 0.28
CA GLU A 72 -1.39 18.86 -1.04
C GLU A 72 -2.04 17.57 -1.54
N GLU A 73 -1.32 16.45 -1.47
CA GLU A 73 -1.86 15.13 -1.79
C GLU A 73 -3.09 14.80 -0.96
N TYR A 74 -3.02 15.03 0.35
CA TYR A 74 -4.15 14.81 1.24
C TYR A 74 -5.36 15.65 0.87
N LYS A 75 -5.17 16.92 0.50
CA LYS A 75 -6.25 17.81 0.04
C LYS A 75 -6.86 17.28 -1.26
N LYS A 76 -6.04 16.88 -2.23
CA LYS A 76 -6.51 16.31 -3.50
C LYS A 76 -7.40 15.09 -3.27
N PHE A 77 -6.95 14.13 -2.47
CA PHE A 77 -7.73 12.93 -2.17
C PHE A 77 -8.97 13.22 -1.33
N SER A 78 -8.89 14.07 -0.32
CA SER A 78 -10.03 14.38 0.57
C SER A 78 -11.21 15.01 -0.18
N SER A 79 -10.94 15.65 -1.32
CA SER A 79 -11.99 16.18 -2.21
C SER A 79 -12.65 15.12 -3.11
N LYS A 80 -12.03 13.94 -3.24
CA LYS A 80 -12.46 12.85 -4.13
C LYS A 80 -13.14 11.69 -3.41
N VAL A 81 -12.93 11.55 -2.11
CA VAL A 81 -13.48 10.45 -1.31
C VAL A 81 -14.51 10.95 -0.31
N PHE A 82 -15.58 10.18 -0.09
CA PHE A 82 -16.58 10.49 0.94
C PHE A 82 -16.15 9.99 2.32
N ILE A 83 -15.34 8.93 2.36
CA ILE A 83 -14.86 8.34 3.60
C ILE A 83 -13.55 9.05 4.00
N PRO A 84 -13.41 9.53 5.24
CA PRO A 84 -12.19 10.17 5.69
C PRO A 84 -10.95 9.27 5.51
N ILE A 85 -9.88 9.86 4.98
CA ILE A 85 -8.59 9.19 4.83
C ILE A 85 -8.04 8.82 6.21
N ARG A 86 -7.49 7.62 6.35
CA ARG A 86 -6.97 7.09 7.60
C ARG A 86 -5.45 7.06 7.62
N LYS A 87 -4.88 7.22 8.83
CA LYS A 87 -3.45 7.07 9.11
C LYS A 87 -3.30 6.09 10.26
N LEU A 88 -2.75 4.91 9.99
CA LEU A 88 -2.57 3.87 11.01
C LEU A 88 -1.15 3.86 11.60
N GLY A 89 -0.17 4.41 10.87
CA GLY A 89 1.19 4.61 11.36
C GLY A 89 2.16 3.45 11.09
N SER A 90 1.78 2.47 10.28
CA SER A 90 2.66 1.38 9.84
C SER A 90 2.41 1.11 8.35
N ALA A 91 3.36 1.50 7.49
CA ALA A 91 3.25 1.30 6.05
C ALA A 91 3.09 -0.17 5.67
N SER A 92 3.80 -1.08 6.33
CA SER A 92 3.67 -2.52 6.08
C SER A 92 2.27 -3.03 6.39
N LEU A 93 1.67 -2.63 7.52
CA LEU A 93 0.28 -3.00 7.85
C LEU A 93 -0.74 -2.33 6.90
N ASP A 94 -0.51 -1.08 6.51
CA ASP A 94 -1.37 -0.39 5.54
C ASP A 94 -1.42 -1.17 4.21
N MET A 95 -0.25 -1.64 3.71
CA MET A 95 -0.16 -2.47 2.52
C MET A 95 -0.81 -3.85 2.72
N ALA A 96 -0.61 -4.50 3.87
CA ALA A 96 -1.27 -5.77 4.20
C ALA A 96 -2.79 -5.64 4.24
N TYR A 97 -3.32 -4.50 4.70
CA TYR A 97 -4.76 -4.24 4.72
C TYR A 97 -5.33 -3.99 3.33
N VAL A 98 -4.58 -3.37 2.41
CA VAL A 98 -4.98 -3.33 0.98
C VAL A 98 -5.03 -4.74 0.42
N ALA A 99 -4.00 -5.56 0.64
CA ALA A 99 -3.93 -6.94 0.19
C ALA A 99 -5.09 -7.81 0.71
N ALA A 100 -5.52 -7.57 1.95
CA ALA A 100 -6.66 -8.27 2.57
C ALA A 100 -8.04 -7.65 2.24
N GLY A 101 -8.11 -6.62 1.39
CA GLY A 101 -9.37 -5.96 1.02
C GLY A 101 -10.04 -5.16 2.13
N ARG A 102 -9.33 -4.88 3.24
CA ARG A 102 -9.83 -4.07 4.36
C ARG A 102 -9.86 -2.58 4.04
N CYS A 103 -8.96 -2.14 3.15
CA CYS A 103 -8.98 -0.83 2.51
C CYS A 103 -8.70 -1.01 1.01
N ASP A 104 -8.81 0.07 0.25
CA ASP A 104 -8.81 0.02 -1.21
C ASP A 104 -7.54 0.58 -1.82
N GLY A 105 -6.88 1.48 -1.09
CA GLY A 105 -5.63 2.10 -1.53
C GLY A 105 -4.83 2.68 -0.37
N PHE A 106 -3.54 2.83 -0.63
CA PHE A 106 -2.57 3.44 0.26
C PHE A 106 -1.54 4.19 -0.57
N TRP A 107 -1.14 5.38 -0.14
CA TRP A 107 -0.02 6.10 -0.73
C TRP A 107 0.88 6.70 0.34
N GLN A 108 2.18 6.75 0.06
CA GLN A 108 3.14 7.42 0.93
C GLN A 108 4.43 7.77 0.17
N ARG A 109 5.13 8.80 0.67
CA ARG A 109 6.48 9.18 0.24
C ARG A 109 7.55 8.75 1.22
N ASN A 110 8.79 8.65 0.72
CA ASN A 110 10.00 8.48 1.52
C ASN A 110 10.00 7.26 2.44
N LEU A 111 9.43 6.14 2.00
CA LEU A 111 9.57 4.85 2.66
C LEU A 111 10.92 4.19 2.32
N SER A 112 11.44 3.47 3.28
CA SER A 112 12.60 2.61 3.08
C SER A 112 12.18 1.28 2.46
N TYR A 113 13.09 0.60 1.78
CA TYR A 113 12.78 -0.67 1.11
C TYR A 113 12.25 -1.74 2.07
N TRP A 114 12.79 -1.82 3.26
CA TRP A 114 12.31 -2.75 4.29
C TRP A 114 10.90 -2.44 4.81
N ASP A 115 10.40 -1.22 4.67
CA ASP A 115 9.03 -0.87 5.02
C ASP A 115 8.01 -1.45 4.03
N ILE A 116 8.42 -1.73 2.77
CA ILE A 116 7.54 -2.03 1.64
C ILE A 116 7.76 -3.40 1.01
N ALA A 117 8.95 -3.99 1.13
CA ALA A 117 9.30 -5.23 0.42
C ALA A 117 8.28 -6.35 0.62
N ALA A 118 7.93 -6.69 1.86
CA ALA A 118 6.92 -7.71 2.12
C ALA A 118 5.53 -7.33 1.62
N GLY A 119 5.15 -6.05 1.76
CA GLY A 119 3.86 -5.53 1.30
C GLY A 119 3.69 -5.62 -0.22
N ILE A 120 4.77 -5.43 -0.99
CA ILE A 120 4.74 -5.49 -2.45
C ILE A 120 4.24 -6.85 -2.94
N ILE A 121 4.82 -7.93 -2.45
CA ILE A 121 4.41 -9.27 -2.87
C ILE A 121 3.03 -9.64 -2.33
N LEU A 122 2.67 -9.24 -1.10
CA LEU A 122 1.34 -9.43 -0.54
C LEU A 122 0.25 -8.84 -1.45
N VAL A 123 0.45 -7.60 -1.89
CA VAL A 123 -0.51 -6.89 -2.75
C VAL A 123 -0.57 -7.51 -4.13
N LYS A 124 0.58 -7.80 -4.76
CA LYS A 124 0.62 -8.42 -6.10
C LYS A 124 -0.06 -9.79 -6.10
N GLU A 125 0.24 -10.65 -5.14
CA GLU A 125 -0.33 -11.99 -5.03
C GLU A 125 -1.81 -12.00 -4.61
N SER A 126 -2.30 -10.91 -4.04
CA SER A 126 -3.74 -10.72 -3.75
C SER A 126 -4.51 -10.07 -4.91
N GLY A 127 -3.84 -9.72 -6.03
CA GLY A 127 -4.45 -9.16 -7.23
C GLY A 127 -4.57 -7.63 -7.23
N GLY A 128 -3.77 -6.95 -6.41
CA GLY A 128 -3.64 -5.49 -6.41
C GLY A 128 -2.49 -4.98 -7.25
N PHE A 129 -2.32 -3.65 -7.27
CA PHE A 129 -1.23 -2.96 -7.94
C PHE A 129 -0.32 -2.25 -6.94
N VAL A 130 0.98 -2.25 -7.24
CA VAL A 130 1.99 -1.46 -6.55
C VAL A 130 2.77 -0.70 -7.60
N THR A 131 2.71 0.62 -7.56
CA THR A 131 3.40 1.54 -8.49
C THR A 131 4.02 2.70 -7.71
N ASP A 132 4.79 3.54 -8.39
CA ASP A 132 5.03 4.90 -7.94
C ASP A 132 3.84 5.81 -8.28
N PHE A 133 3.98 7.13 -8.08
CA PHE A 133 2.90 8.08 -8.36
C PHE A 133 2.69 8.36 -9.85
N ASP A 134 3.65 7.98 -10.69
CA ASP A 134 3.55 8.07 -12.14
C ASP A 134 2.96 6.80 -12.79
N GLY A 135 2.70 5.78 -11.97
CA GLY A 135 2.16 4.50 -12.42
C GLY A 135 3.22 3.48 -12.85
N GLU A 136 4.50 3.79 -12.61
CA GLU A 136 5.64 2.97 -12.98
C GLU A 136 6.13 2.09 -11.81
N ASN A 137 7.07 1.17 -12.08
CA ASN A 137 7.64 0.29 -11.06
C ASN A 137 8.92 0.87 -10.41
N GLN A 138 9.04 2.20 -10.35
CA GLN A 138 10.22 2.89 -9.83
C GLN A 138 10.02 3.46 -8.42
N TYR A 139 9.17 2.84 -7.64
CA TYR A 139 8.77 3.32 -6.30
C TYR A 139 9.93 3.45 -5.30
N ILE A 140 11.03 2.71 -5.48
CA ILE A 140 12.24 2.83 -4.65
C ILE A 140 13.05 4.06 -5.05
N GLN A 141 13.30 4.22 -6.36
CA GLN A 141 14.09 5.32 -6.94
C GLN A 141 13.37 6.66 -6.75
N ASN A 142 12.08 6.69 -7.05
CA ASN A 142 11.24 7.88 -6.95
C ASN A 142 10.79 8.17 -5.51
N LYS A 143 11.02 7.24 -4.58
CA LYS A 143 10.63 7.34 -3.16
C LYS A 143 9.14 7.67 -2.97
N THR A 144 8.31 7.20 -3.88
CA THR A 144 6.84 7.32 -3.84
C THR A 144 6.23 5.96 -4.04
N ILE A 145 5.25 5.59 -3.26
CA ILE A 145 4.54 4.31 -3.43
C ILE A 145 3.04 4.54 -3.43
N LEU A 146 2.39 3.93 -4.40
CA LEU A 146 0.96 3.82 -4.53
C LEU A 146 0.56 2.35 -4.57
N VAL A 147 -0.30 1.97 -3.67
CA VAL A 147 -0.81 0.59 -3.51
C VAL A 147 -2.32 0.62 -3.63
N THR A 148 -2.90 -0.20 -4.50
CA THR A 148 -4.33 -0.15 -4.77
C THR A 148 -4.92 -1.53 -5.03
N ASN A 149 -6.23 -1.63 -4.91
CA ASN A 149 -6.97 -2.71 -5.55
C ASN A 149 -6.90 -2.55 -7.08
N SER A 150 -7.34 -3.57 -7.83
CA SER A 150 -7.23 -3.59 -9.29
C SER A 150 -8.17 -2.60 -10.03
N LYS A 151 -9.02 -1.86 -9.33
CA LYS A 151 -10.09 -1.05 -9.95
C LYS A 151 -9.84 0.44 -9.94
N ILE A 152 -9.12 0.96 -8.93
CA ILE A 152 -8.96 2.39 -8.70
C ILE A 152 -7.55 2.92 -8.97
N ASN A 153 -6.61 2.07 -9.41
CA ASN A 153 -5.22 2.45 -9.61
C ASN A 153 -5.07 3.66 -10.53
N LYS A 154 -5.68 3.61 -11.72
CA LYS A 154 -5.61 4.70 -12.69
C LYS A 154 -6.17 6.01 -12.13
N GLU A 155 -7.32 5.96 -11.48
CA GLU A 155 -7.97 7.16 -10.89
C GLU A 155 -7.10 7.76 -9.77
N MET A 156 -6.44 6.92 -8.96
CA MET A 156 -5.52 7.41 -7.92
C MET A 156 -4.25 8.03 -8.49
N ILE A 157 -3.68 7.49 -9.57
CA ILE A 157 -2.54 8.09 -10.28
C ILE A 157 -2.92 9.48 -10.81
N GLU A 158 -4.08 9.62 -11.46
CA GLU A 158 -4.57 10.89 -11.97
C GLU A 158 -4.73 11.95 -10.85
N VAL A 159 -5.17 11.54 -9.66
CA VAL A 159 -5.29 12.44 -8.49
C VAL A 159 -3.92 12.89 -7.98
N LEU A 160 -2.91 12.02 -8.00
CA LEU A 160 -1.56 12.35 -7.53
C LEU A 160 -0.78 13.21 -8.54
N GLY A 161 -1.00 13.00 -9.84
CA GLY A 161 -0.32 13.72 -10.93
C GLY A 161 -0.93 15.07 -11.31
N SER A 162 -2.11 15.40 -10.78
CA SER A 162 -2.85 16.65 -11.08
C SER A 162 -2.34 17.89 -10.34
#